data_75b45847e59a7b7160f71982709aeccb
#
_entry.id   75b45847e59a7b7160f71982709aeccb
#
_cell.length_a   1.000
_cell.length_b   1.000
_cell.length_c   1.000
_cell.angle_alpha   90.00
_cell.angle_beta   90.00
_cell.angle_gamma   90.00
#
_symmetry.space_group_name_H-M   'P 1'
#
loop_
_entity.id
_entity.type
_entity.pdbx_description
1 polymer ?
#
loop_
_entity_poly.entity_id
_entity_poly.type
_entity_poly.pdbx_seq_one_letter_code
_entity_poly.pdbx_strand_id
1 'polypeptide(L)'
;AKETAGELLKKTVADAVETGVVKVGNQEIFVETYEKNPRLVILGGGHVSIPVAEIGKLLGFHITVMDDREDFVTKERFPQADERITGDFETLSEKIPPYENAWYVVVTRGHLGDSACARAILKRPFAYFGMIGSKTKVRITREKLLAEGFTEDQVNSIHAPIGLPIGGQMPAEIAVSIMAEIVQEKNRHFRTYCDEEVEAAIRLGAAGTMVTIMEKKGSS
;
A
#
# COMPACT_ATOMS: atom_id res chain seq x y z
N ALA A 1 1.45 40.81 5.32
CA ALA A 1 0.18 40.40 5.91
C ALA A 1 0.47 39.51 7.10
N LYS A 2 -0.04 39.78 8.29
CA LYS A 2 0.10 38.88 9.45
C LYS A 2 -0.90 37.77 9.26
N GLU A 3 -0.39 36.54 9.10
CA GLU A 3 -1.19 35.32 9.09
C GLU A 3 -1.98 35.27 10.41
N THR A 4 -3.28 35.02 10.34
CA THR A 4 -4.10 34.89 11.55
C THR A 4 -3.76 33.59 12.27
N ALA A 5 -3.94 33.56 13.59
CA ALA A 5 -3.70 32.30 14.37
C ALA A 5 -4.50 31.13 13.81
N GLY A 6 -5.69 31.38 13.25
CA GLY A 6 -6.51 30.34 12.62
C GLY A 6 -5.98 29.84 11.26
N GLU A 7 -5.31 30.71 10.49
CA GLU A 7 -4.66 30.30 9.24
C GLU A 7 -3.41 29.46 9.51
N LEU A 8 -2.61 29.88 10.51
CA LEU A 8 -1.45 29.10 10.94
C LEU A 8 -1.85 27.73 11.48
N LEU A 9 -2.94 27.65 12.26
CA LEU A 9 -3.47 26.38 12.76
C LEU A 9 -3.91 25.46 11.62
N LYS A 10 -4.71 25.98 10.67
CA LYS A 10 -5.18 25.22 9.51
C LYS A 10 -4.02 24.65 8.69
N LYS A 11 -2.99 25.48 8.46
CA LYS A 11 -1.81 25.08 7.72
C LYS A 11 -1.02 23.99 8.46
N THR A 12 -0.75 24.19 9.77
CA THR A 12 -0.01 23.22 10.58
C THR A 12 -0.74 21.87 10.67
N VAL A 13 -2.07 21.88 10.77
CA VAL A 13 -2.88 20.65 10.79
C VAL A 13 -2.91 19.99 9.41
N ALA A 14 -3.00 20.77 8.33
CA ALA A 14 -2.97 20.25 6.96
C ALA A 14 -1.60 19.65 6.58
N ASP A 15 -0.51 20.20 7.13
CA ASP A 15 0.86 19.72 6.90
C ASP A 15 1.26 18.59 7.86
N ALA A 16 0.42 18.23 8.85
CA ALA A 16 0.69 17.12 9.76
C ALA A 16 0.60 15.79 9.02
N VAL A 17 1.73 15.10 8.91
CA VAL A 17 1.85 13.82 8.22
C VAL A 17 1.62 12.64 9.18
N GLU A 18 1.80 12.86 10.47
CA GLU A 18 1.73 11.83 11.51
C GLU A 18 0.81 12.26 12.65
N THR A 19 0.16 11.27 13.26
CA THR A 19 -0.59 11.47 14.51
C THR A 19 0.37 11.84 15.63
N GLY A 20 0.11 12.94 16.33
CA GLY A 20 0.99 13.40 17.40
C GLY A 20 0.66 14.79 17.90
N VAL A 21 1.48 15.28 18.83
CA VAL A 21 1.35 16.63 19.37
C VAL A 21 2.17 17.61 18.54
N VAL A 22 1.52 18.61 17.97
CA VAL A 22 2.16 19.69 17.24
C VAL A 22 2.06 21.01 18.04
N LYS A 23 3.11 21.84 17.98
CA LYS A 23 3.11 23.16 18.62
C LYS A 23 2.72 24.24 17.62
N VAL A 24 1.66 24.98 17.96
CA VAL A 24 1.20 26.13 17.20
C VAL A 24 1.26 27.37 18.10
N GLY A 25 2.30 28.19 17.95
CA GLY A 25 2.59 29.27 18.88
C GLY A 25 2.89 28.76 20.29
N ASN A 26 2.09 29.16 21.28
CA ASN A 26 2.21 28.70 22.67
C ASN A 26 1.24 27.55 23.03
N GLN A 27 0.53 27.00 22.06
CA GLN A 27 -0.43 25.93 22.29
C GLN A 27 0.12 24.58 21.80
N GLU A 28 -0.13 23.53 22.53
CA GLU A 28 0.09 22.17 22.12
C GLU A 28 -1.24 21.59 21.66
N ILE A 29 -1.26 21.07 20.40
CA ILE A 29 -2.46 20.56 19.76
C ILE A 29 -2.18 19.12 19.38
N PHE A 30 -3.04 18.21 19.83
CA PHE A 30 -3.02 16.85 19.35
C PHE A 30 -3.70 16.80 17.98
N VAL A 31 -2.97 16.29 16.99
CA VAL A 31 -3.47 16.06 15.64
C VAL A 31 -3.53 14.56 15.43
N GLU A 32 -4.69 14.06 15.05
CA GLU A 32 -4.89 12.67 14.65
C GLU A 32 -5.10 12.64 13.15
N THR A 33 -4.22 11.92 12.46
CA THR A 33 -4.28 11.76 11.01
C THR A 33 -4.92 10.43 10.67
N TYR A 34 -5.93 10.46 9.81
CA TYR A 34 -6.63 9.28 9.31
C TYR A 34 -6.32 9.06 7.86
N GLU A 35 -6.01 7.84 7.50
CA GLU A 35 -5.87 7.43 6.11
C GLU A 35 -7.00 6.50 5.70
N LYS A 36 -7.30 6.51 4.41
CA LYS A 36 -8.18 5.49 3.82
C LYS A 36 -7.58 4.12 4.01
N ASN A 37 -8.45 3.11 4.12
CA ASN A 37 -8.00 1.72 4.14
C ASN A 37 -7.03 1.46 2.99
N PRO A 38 -5.82 0.94 3.28
CA PRO A 38 -4.82 0.73 2.27
C PRO A 38 -5.30 -0.29 1.23
N ARG A 39 -4.93 -0.07 -0.04
CA ARG A 39 -5.27 -0.97 -1.15
C ARG A 39 -4.09 -1.86 -1.46
N LEU A 40 -4.28 -3.17 -1.35
CA LEU A 40 -3.31 -4.18 -1.77
C LEU A 40 -3.65 -4.64 -3.18
N VAL A 41 -2.79 -4.27 -4.13
CA VAL A 41 -2.92 -4.65 -5.54
C VAL A 41 -1.92 -5.75 -5.85
N ILE A 42 -2.44 -6.94 -6.07
CA ILE A 42 -1.65 -8.15 -6.34
C ILE A 42 -1.66 -8.40 -7.84
N LEU A 43 -0.49 -8.31 -8.45
CA LEU A 43 -0.28 -8.54 -9.88
C LEU A 43 0.32 -9.92 -10.11
N GLY A 44 -0.50 -10.82 -10.64
CA GLY A 44 -0.28 -12.25 -10.75
C GLY A 44 -1.17 -13.04 -9.81
N GLY A 45 -1.97 -13.99 -10.35
CA GLY A 45 -2.92 -14.84 -9.62
C GLY A 45 -2.36 -16.22 -9.25
N GLY A 46 -1.02 -16.34 -9.09
CA GLY A 46 -0.34 -17.60 -8.80
C GLY A 46 -0.56 -18.11 -7.37
N HIS A 47 0.17 -19.19 -7.02
CA HIS A 47 0.03 -19.84 -5.71
C HIS A 47 0.43 -18.95 -4.52
N VAL A 48 1.40 -18.05 -4.69
CA VAL A 48 1.82 -17.10 -3.64
C VAL A 48 0.76 -16.03 -3.41
N SER A 49 0.04 -15.63 -4.45
CA SER A 49 -0.95 -14.56 -4.41
C SER A 49 -2.16 -14.91 -3.54
N ILE A 50 -2.53 -16.19 -3.48
CA ILE A 50 -3.68 -16.64 -2.68
C ILE A 50 -3.46 -16.32 -1.19
N PRO A 51 -2.42 -16.85 -0.52
CA PRO A 51 -2.18 -16.54 0.88
C PRO A 51 -1.80 -15.06 1.11
N VAL A 52 -1.20 -14.35 0.14
CA VAL A 52 -0.99 -12.90 0.25
C VAL A 52 -2.32 -12.16 0.34
N ALA A 53 -3.30 -12.52 -0.50
CA ALA A 53 -4.64 -11.92 -0.47
C ALA A 53 -5.40 -12.24 0.83
N GLU A 54 -5.28 -13.48 1.33
CA GLU A 54 -5.89 -13.90 2.60
C GLU A 54 -5.35 -13.11 3.79
N ILE A 55 -4.03 -13.04 3.93
CA ILE A 55 -3.39 -12.27 5.01
C ILE A 55 -3.67 -10.77 4.84
N GLY A 56 -3.62 -10.25 3.61
CA GLY A 56 -3.94 -8.85 3.32
C GLY A 56 -5.36 -8.49 3.74
N LYS A 57 -6.34 -9.37 3.47
CA LYS A 57 -7.74 -9.15 3.91
C LYS A 57 -7.87 -9.17 5.43
N LEU A 58 -7.19 -10.10 6.10
CA LEU A 58 -7.14 -10.17 7.57
C LEU A 58 -6.55 -8.89 8.19
N LEU A 59 -5.59 -8.25 7.50
CA LEU A 59 -4.95 -7.00 7.91
C LEU A 59 -5.74 -5.74 7.52
N GLY A 60 -6.96 -5.88 6.98
CA GLY A 60 -7.85 -4.77 6.65
C GLY A 60 -7.57 -4.08 5.31
N PHE A 61 -6.78 -4.68 4.42
CA PHE A 61 -6.58 -4.14 3.08
C PHE A 61 -7.81 -4.36 2.18
N HIS A 62 -8.08 -3.38 1.31
CA HIS A 62 -8.91 -3.61 0.14
C HIS A 62 -8.07 -4.39 -0.90
N ILE A 63 -8.54 -5.56 -1.30
CA ILE A 63 -7.79 -6.51 -2.12
C ILE A 63 -8.22 -6.42 -3.57
N THR A 64 -7.28 -6.07 -4.45
CA THR A 64 -7.44 -6.17 -5.91
C THR A 64 -6.44 -7.21 -6.44
N VAL A 65 -6.91 -8.18 -7.21
CA VAL A 65 -6.05 -9.18 -7.87
C VAL A 65 -6.19 -9.04 -9.38
N MET A 66 -5.06 -9.00 -10.10
CA MET A 66 -5.03 -8.94 -11.56
C MET A 66 -4.09 -10.00 -12.12
N ASP A 67 -4.52 -10.73 -13.16
CA ASP A 67 -3.70 -11.66 -13.95
C ASP A 67 -4.12 -11.60 -15.42
N ASP A 68 -3.23 -11.97 -16.33
CA ASP A 68 -3.49 -12.05 -17.76
C ASP A 68 -4.35 -13.27 -18.16
N ARG A 69 -4.56 -14.19 -17.22
CA ARG A 69 -5.33 -15.42 -17.38
C ARG A 69 -6.60 -15.39 -16.55
N GLU A 70 -7.75 -15.53 -17.19
CA GLU A 70 -9.06 -15.48 -16.54
C GLU A 70 -9.20 -16.54 -15.42
N ASP A 71 -8.73 -17.77 -15.65
CA ASP A 71 -8.79 -18.88 -14.67
C ASP A 71 -7.97 -18.62 -13.39
N PHE A 72 -7.11 -17.60 -13.40
CA PHE A 72 -6.25 -17.25 -12.28
C PHE A 72 -6.79 -16.12 -11.39
N VAL A 73 -7.91 -15.50 -11.76
CA VAL A 73 -8.56 -14.41 -10.99
C VAL A 73 -10.04 -14.70 -10.69
N THR A 74 -10.39 -15.98 -10.58
CA THR A 74 -11.77 -16.39 -10.30
C THR A 74 -12.17 -16.14 -8.84
N LYS A 75 -13.48 -16.10 -8.58
CA LYS A 75 -14.02 -15.94 -7.23
C LYS A 75 -13.68 -17.14 -6.33
N GLU A 76 -13.57 -18.33 -6.91
CA GLU A 76 -13.22 -19.57 -6.20
C GLU A 76 -11.77 -19.53 -5.72
N ARG A 77 -10.87 -18.93 -6.51
CA ARG A 77 -9.45 -18.79 -6.14
C ARG A 77 -9.20 -17.66 -5.15
N PHE A 78 -9.94 -16.55 -5.28
CA PHE A 78 -9.80 -15.37 -4.45
C PHE A 78 -11.15 -14.93 -3.89
N PRO A 79 -11.80 -15.74 -3.02
CA PRO A 79 -13.09 -15.40 -2.44
C PRO A 79 -13.05 -14.13 -1.59
N GLN A 80 -11.89 -13.82 -1.00
CA GLN A 80 -11.64 -12.65 -0.15
C GLN A 80 -11.30 -11.37 -0.92
N ALA A 81 -11.00 -11.45 -2.24
CA ALA A 81 -10.68 -10.27 -3.03
C ALA A 81 -11.93 -9.42 -3.28
N ASP A 82 -11.79 -8.11 -3.09
CA ASP A 82 -12.83 -7.13 -3.37
C ASP A 82 -12.97 -6.92 -4.89
N GLU A 83 -11.84 -6.91 -5.61
CA GLU A 83 -11.80 -6.77 -7.07
C GLU A 83 -10.94 -7.87 -7.71
N ARG A 84 -11.42 -8.41 -8.82
CA ARG A 84 -10.73 -9.41 -9.65
C ARG A 84 -10.74 -8.94 -11.08
N ILE A 85 -9.55 -8.80 -11.68
CA ILE A 85 -9.38 -8.18 -12.99
C ILE A 85 -8.60 -9.13 -13.90
N THR A 86 -9.18 -9.48 -15.03
CA THR A 86 -8.47 -10.16 -16.12
C THR A 86 -7.96 -9.12 -17.10
N GLY A 87 -6.68 -9.20 -17.46
CA GLY A 87 -6.09 -8.32 -18.48
C GLY A 87 -4.59 -8.37 -18.54
N ASP A 88 -4.06 -7.91 -19.67
CA ASP A 88 -2.64 -7.76 -19.88
C ASP A 88 -2.06 -6.72 -18.90
N PHE A 89 -0.90 -7.01 -18.33
CA PHE A 89 -0.20 -6.12 -17.41
C PHE A 89 0.23 -4.79 -18.07
N GLU A 90 0.37 -4.72 -19.37
CA GLU A 90 0.59 -3.46 -20.09
C GLU A 90 -0.63 -2.51 -19.98
N THR A 91 -1.84 -3.07 -19.78
CA THR A 91 -3.08 -2.29 -19.58
C THR A 91 -3.37 -1.95 -18.13
N LEU A 92 -2.45 -2.19 -17.21
CA LEU A 92 -2.61 -1.92 -15.77
C LEU A 92 -3.15 -0.50 -15.50
N SER A 93 -2.60 0.48 -16.21
CA SER A 93 -2.95 1.89 -16.02
C SER A 93 -4.39 2.23 -16.45
N GLU A 94 -4.97 1.45 -17.34
CA GLU A 94 -6.35 1.61 -17.80
C GLU A 94 -7.35 0.90 -16.88
N LYS A 95 -6.93 -0.25 -16.32
CA LYS A 95 -7.81 -1.15 -15.55
C LYS A 95 -7.84 -0.82 -14.06
N ILE A 96 -6.75 -0.29 -13.52
CA ILE A 96 -6.64 0.05 -12.10
C ILE A 96 -6.33 1.55 -11.98
N PRO A 97 -7.25 2.35 -11.41
CA PRO A 97 -6.98 3.76 -11.15
C PRO A 97 -5.75 3.98 -10.26
N PRO A 98 -5.08 5.13 -10.36
CA PRO A 98 -4.00 5.46 -9.44
C PRO A 98 -4.56 5.77 -8.05
N TYR A 99 -3.94 5.20 -7.02
CA TYR A 99 -4.25 5.47 -5.61
C TYR A 99 -2.96 5.78 -4.87
N GLU A 100 -2.91 6.87 -4.11
CA GLU A 100 -1.74 7.24 -3.30
C GLU A 100 -1.44 6.19 -2.21
N ASN A 101 -2.47 5.54 -1.69
CA ASN A 101 -2.39 4.48 -0.68
C ASN A 101 -2.34 3.06 -1.29
N ALA A 102 -1.94 2.93 -2.56
CA ALA A 102 -1.78 1.61 -3.19
C ALA A 102 -0.49 0.92 -2.75
N TRP A 103 -0.61 -0.36 -2.41
CA TRP A 103 0.46 -1.28 -2.06
C TRP A 103 0.54 -2.35 -3.14
N TYR A 104 1.54 -2.25 -4.00
CA TYR A 104 1.69 -3.17 -5.14
C TYR A 104 2.56 -4.37 -4.78
N VAL A 105 2.05 -5.56 -5.04
CA VAL A 105 2.77 -6.85 -4.92
C VAL A 105 2.82 -7.49 -6.29
N VAL A 106 4.00 -7.48 -6.93
CA VAL A 106 4.22 -8.07 -8.26
C VAL A 106 4.79 -9.47 -8.09
N VAL A 107 3.97 -10.45 -8.42
CA VAL A 107 4.26 -11.89 -8.32
C VAL A 107 3.85 -12.61 -9.61
N THR A 108 4.11 -11.96 -10.76
CA THR A 108 3.76 -12.51 -12.06
C THR A 108 4.65 -13.69 -12.44
N ARG A 109 4.20 -14.45 -13.44
CA ARG A 109 5.06 -15.45 -14.06
C ARG A 109 5.96 -14.80 -15.13
N GLY A 110 7.26 -14.81 -14.90
CA GLY A 110 8.25 -14.44 -15.93
C GLY A 110 8.59 -12.94 -15.97
N HIS A 111 9.59 -12.64 -16.79
CA HIS A 111 10.22 -11.32 -16.81
C HIS A 111 9.41 -10.24 -17.54
N LEU A 112 8.55 -10.63 -18.49
CA LEU A 112 7.79 -9.67 -19.30
C LEU A 112 6.70 -9.00 -18.46
N GLY A 113 5.90 -9.78 -17.72
CA GLY A 113 4.86 -9.27 -16.85
C GLY A 113 5.42 -8.38 -15.74
N ASP A 114 6.53 -8.79 -15.10
CA ASP A 114 7.16 -7.99 -14.04
C ASP A 114 7.64 -6.64 -14.56
N SER A 115 8.26 -6.61 -15.76
CA SER A 115 8.74 -5.36 -16.38
C SER A 115 7.58 -4.44 -16.80
N ALA A 116 6.48 -4.99 -17.31
CA ALA A 116 5.27 -4.25 -17.65
C ALA A 116 4.66 -3.60 -16.40
N CYS A 117 4.48 -4.40 -15.33
CA CYS A 117 4.01 -3.91 -14.04
C CYS A 117 4.91 -2.80 -13.50
N ALA A 118 6.23 -2.99 -13.49
CA ALA A 118 7.17 -2.00 -12.96
C ALA A 118 7.09 -0.67 -13.71
N ARG A 119 7.05 -0.69 -15.05
CA ARG A 119 6.88 0.52 -15.85
C ARG A 119 5.58 1.26 -15.55
N ALA A 120 4.50 0.53 -15.37
CA ALA A 120 3.20 1.12 -15.11
C ALA A 120 3.11 1.71 -13.69
N ILE A 121 3.68 1.01 -12.69
CA ILE A 121 3.64 1.43 -11.28
C ILE A 121 4.55 2.65 -11.05
N LEU A 122 5.77 2.67 -11.58
CA LEU A 122 6.72 3.77 -11.38
C LEU A 122 6.27 5.12 -11.99
N LYS A 123 5.23 5.11 -12.82
CA LYS A 123 4.64 6.31 -13.43
C LYS A 123 3.44 6.87 -12.66
N ARG A 124 3.11 6.31 -11.51
CA ARG A 124 1.94 6.68 -10.70
C ARG A 124 2.28 6.76 -9.22
N PRO A 125 1.45 7.42 -8.39
CA PRO A 125 1.63 7.39 -6.95
C PRO A 125 1.40 5.97 -6.39
N PHE A 126 2.15 5.63 -5.35
CA PHE A 126 1.98 4.41 -4.57
C PHE A 126 2.58 4.58 -3.16
N ALA A 127 2.05 3.83 -2.20
CA ALA A 127 2.60 3.78 -0.85
C ALA A 127 3.74 2.74 -0.73
N TYR A 128 3.65 1.66 -1.51
CA TYR A 128 4.63 0.57 -1.51
C TYR A 128 4.64 -0.15 -2.85
N PHE A 129 5.82 -0.58 -3.28
CA PHE A 129 5.98 -1.42 -4.45
C PHE A 129 7.01 -2.53 -4.21
N GLY A 130 6.52 -3.76 -4.11
CA GLY A 130 7.36 -4.95 -3.96
C GLY A 130 7.26 -5.89 -5.16
N MET A 131 8.39 -6.50 -5.55
CA MET A 131 8.46 -7.41 -6.68
C MET A 131 9.22 -8.69 -6.32
N ILE A 132 8.63 -9.85 -6.65
CA ILE A 132 9.29 -11.14 -6.47
C ILE A 132 10.41 -11.35 -7.48
N GLY A 133 11.50 -11.98 -7.06
CA GLY A 133 12.56 -12.34 -7.99
C GLY A 133 13.84 -12.76 -7.29
N SER A 134 14.67 -13.53 -8.00
CA SER A 134 16.05 -13.78 -7.55
C SER A 134 16.88 -12.49 -7.65
N LYS A 135 17.98 -12.41 -6.93
CA LYS A 135 18.91 -11.27 -7.00
C LYS A 135 19.34 -10.95 -8.43
N THR A 136 19.56 -11.98 -9.25
CA THR A 136 19.94 -11.82 -10.67
C THR A 136 18.79 -11.20 -11.48
N LYS A 137 17.55 -11.67 -11.27
CA LYS A 137 16.35 -11.15 -11.95
C LYS A 137 16.13 -9.68 -11.58
N VAL A 138 16.24 -9.35 -10.29
CA VAL A 138 16.12 -7.97 -9.79
C VAL A 138 17.14 -7.05 -10.44
N ARG A 139 18.42 -7.46 -10.51
CA ARG A 139 19.48 -6.68 -11.15
C ARG A 139 19.16 -6.39 -12.63
N ILE A 140 18.78 -7.42 -13.40
CA ILE A 140 18.43 -7.26 -14.81
C ILE A 140 17.24 -6.30 -15.00
N THR A 141 16.20 -6.43 -14.16
CA THR A 141 15.04 -5.55 -14.21
C THR A 141 15.43 -4.09 -13.90
N ARG A 142 16.28 -3.86 -12.90
CA ARG A 142 16.79 -2.53 -12.55
C ARG A 142 17.58 -1.90 -13.67
N GLU A 143 18.55 -2.64 -14.27
CA GLU A 143 19.36 -2.18 -15.38
C GLU A 143 18.47 -1.79 -16.59
N LYS A 144 17.44 -2.57 -16.87
CA LYS A 144 16.48 -2.30 -17.94
C LYS A 144 15.66 -1.04 -17.68
N LEU A 145 15.13 -0.86 -16.48
CA LEU A 145 14.36 0.34 -16.12
C LEU A 145 15.22 1.62 -16.21
N LEU A 146 16.48 1.57 -15.75
CA LEU A 146 17.41 2.69 -15.90
C LEU A 146 17.68 3.00 -17.37
N ALA A 147 17.87 1.98 -18.23
CA ALA A 147 18.05 2.16 -19.67
C ALA A 147 16.79 2.72 -20.38
N GLU A 148 15.62 2.48 -19.82
CA GLU A 148 14.33 3.03 -20.30
C GLU A 148 14.08 4.48 -19.77
N GLY A 149 15.01 5.05 -18.95
CA GLY A 149 14.97 6.45 -18.50
C GLY A 149 14.34 6.69 -17.15
N PHE A 150 14.04 5.64 -16.36
CA PHE A 150 13.64 5.80 -14.96
C PHE A 150 14.85 6.25 -14.12
N THR A 151 14.62 7.07 -13.11
CA THR A 151 15.69 7.56 -12.21
C THR A 151 16.15 6.46 -11.26
N GLU A 152 17.36 6.62 -10.69
CA GLU A 152 17.86 5.72 -9.67
C GLU A 152 16.94 5.67 -8.44
N ASP A 153 16.40 6.82 -8.02
CA ASP A 153 15.47 6.91 -6.88
C ASP A 153 14.20 6.10 -7.14
N GLN A 154 13.61 6.23 -8.34
CA GLN A 154 12.44 5.43 -8.73
C GLN A 154 12.76 3.93 -8.72
N VAL A 155 13.88 3.53 -9.28
CA VAL A 155 14.29 2.12 -9.32
C VAL A 155 14.64 1.59 -7.94
N ASN A 156 15.24 2.41 -7.08
CA ASN A 156 15.57 2.04 -5.70
C ASN A 156 14.37 2.00 -4.76
N SER A 157 13.25 2.64 -5.11
CA SER A 157 12.01 2.53 -4.35
C SER A 157 11.32 1.15 -4.47
N ILE A 158 11.80 0.29 -5.38
CA ILE A 158 11.28 -1.06 -5.56
C ILE A 158 11.86 -1.98 -4.48
N HIS A 159 11.01 -2.55 -3.64
CA HIS A 159 11.38 -3.62 -2.70
C HIS A 159 11.54 -4.93 -3.47
N ALA A 160 12.78 -5.27 -3.83
CA ALA A 160 13.09 -6.45 -4.63
C ALA A 160 14.46 -7.04 -4.26
N PRO A 161 14.53 -8.31 -3.90
CA PRO A 161 13.42 -9.27 -3.74
C PRO A 161 12.44 -8.86 -2.65
N ILE A 162 11.13 -8.98 -2.91
CA ILE A 162 10.07 -8.68 -1.95
C ILE A 162 10.11 -9.65 -0.76
N GLY A 163 9.85 -9.15 0.43
CA GLY A 163 9.69 -9.93 1.66
C GLY A 163 10.92 -9.96 2.56
N LEU A 164 10.67 -10.09 3.85
CA LEU A 164 11.74 -10.23 4.85
C LEU A 164 12.45 -11.58 4.69
N PRO A 165 13.77 -11.65 4.98
CA PRO A 165 14.56 -12.88 4.79
C PRO A 165 14.34 -13.91 5.91
N ILE A 166 13.11 -14.46 5.99
CA ILE A 166 12.72 -15.48 6.99
C ILE A 166 12.99 -16.92 6.55
N GLY A 167 13.54 -17.12 5.33
CA GLY A 167 13.91 -18.44 4.82
C GLY A 167 12.77 -19.28 4.27
N GLY A 168 11.58 -18.67 4.05
CA GLY A 168 10.41 -19.38 3.50
C GLY A 168 10.63 -19.90 2.08
N GLN A 169 10.13 -21.11 1.80
CA GLN A 169 10.20 -21.76 0.49
C GLN A 169 8.83 -22.11 -0.07
N MET A 170 7.88 -22.43 0.80
CA MET A 170 6.51 -22.74 0.39
C MET A 170 5.72 -21.46 0.09
N PRO A 171 4.71 -21.51 -0.80
CA PRO A 171 3.92 -20.31 -1.16
C PRO A 171 3.35 -19.54 0.04
N ALA A 172 2.87 -20.25 1.05
CA ALA A 172 2.35 -19.62 2.27
C ALA A 172 3.45 -18.95 3.11
N GLU A 173 4.63 -19.55 3.20
CA GLU A 173 5.78 -18.96 3.92
C GLU A 173 6.31 -17.72 3.20
N ILE A 174 6.34 -17.76 1.86
CA ILE A 174 6.70 -16.59 1.03
C ILE A 174 5.67 -15.48 1.25
N ALA A 175 4.39 -15.80 1.32
CA ALA A 175 3.35 -14.83 1.61
C ALA A 175 3.50 -14.19 3.00
N VAL A 176 3.85 -14.97 4.02
CA VAL A 176 4.17 -14.45 5.37
C VAL A 176 5.35 -13.49 5.30
N SER A 177 6.42 -13.85 4.57
CA SER A 177 7.58 -12.98 4.35
C SER A 177 7.20 -11.64 3.71
N ILE A 178 6.40 -11.69 2.64
CA ILE A 178 5.90 -10.49 1.93
C ILE A 178 5.04 -9.63 2.85
N MET A 179 4.08 -10.23 3.52
CA MET A 179 3.15 -9.49 4.36
C MET A 179 3.80 -8.95 5.64
N ALA A 180 4.83 -9.63 6.16
CA ALA A 180 5.64 -9.11 7.26
C ALA A 180 6.41 -7.83 6.86
N GLU A 181 7.01 -7.80 5.66
CA GLU A 181 7.62 -6.58 5.13
C GLU A 181 6.60 -5.46 4.93
N ILE A 182 5.44 -5.77 4.36
CA ILE A 182 4.35 -4.80 4.18
C ILE A 182 3.90 -4.22 5.54
N VAL A 183 3.74 -5.05 6.57
CA VAL A 183 3.40 -4.58 7.92
C VAL A 183 4.51 -3.72 8.50
N GLN A 184 5.78 -4.08 8.30
CA GLN A 184 6.93 -3.28 8.74
C GLN A 184 6.93 -1.90 8.08
N GLU A 185 6.77 -1.84 6.76
CA GLU A 185 6.73 -0.58 6.01
C GLU A 185 5.51 0.28 6.40
N LYS A 186 4.34 -0.35 6.52
CA LYS A 186 3.11 0.33 6.93
C LYS A 186 3.23 0.99 8.31
N ASN A 187 3.92 0.36 9.23
CA ASN A 187 4.06 0.82 10.61
C ASN A 187 5.31 1.71 10.86
N ARG A 188 6.09 2.02 9.82
CA ARG A 188 7.21 2.97 9.94
C ARG A 188 6.74 4.38 10.34
N HIS A 189 5.55 4.75 9.87
CA HIS A 189 4.88 5.98 10.25
C HIS A 189 3.61 5.61 11.01
N PHE A 190 3.51 6.07 12.25
CA PHE A 190 2.34 5.78 13.10
C PHE A 190 1.14 6.54 12.53
N ARG A 191 0.23 5.82 11.84
CA ARG A 191 -0.98 6.38 11.23
C ARG A 191 -2.20 5.63 11.74
N THR A 192 -3.25 6.37 12.02
CA THR A 192 -4.55 5.81 12.39
C THR A 192 -5.37 5.62 11.11
N TYR A 193 -5.93 4.43 10.91
CA TYR A 193 -6.85 4.16 9.81
C TYR A 193 -8.28 4.45 10.24
N CYS A 194 -9.05 5.03 9.33
CA CYS A 194 -10.45 5.34 9.54
C CYS A 194 -11.31 4.28 8.85
N ASP A 195 -12.32 3.77 9.55
CA ASP A 195 -13.31 2.87 8.96
C ASP A 195 -14.13 3.60 7.89
N GLU A 196 -14.57 2.87 6.87
CA GLU A 196 -15.37 3.45 5.75
C GLU A 196 -16.63 4.16 6.24
N GLU A 197 -17.27 3.65 7.31
CA GLU A 197 -18.44 4.27 7.93
C GLU A 197 -18.11 5.63 8.56
N VAL A 198 -16.96 5.74 9.23
CA VAL A 198 -16.49 6.99 9.84
C VAL A 198 -16.08 7.98 8.75
N GLU A 199 -15.40 7.53 7.69
CA GLU A 199 -15.05 8.37 6.54
C GLU A 199 -16.31 8.91 5.85
N ALA A 200 -17.30 8.06 5.63
CA ALA A 200 -18.58 8.47 5.04
C ALA A 200 -19.32 9.51 5.92
N ALA A 201 -19.32 9.34 7.23
CA ALA A 201 -19.90 10.28 8.17
C ALA A 201 -19.19 11.65 8.14
N ILE A 202 -17.85 11.65 8.09
CA ILE A 202 -17.05 12.89 7.98
C ILE A 202 -17.36 13.60 6.67
N ARG A 203 -17.42 12.90 5.54
CA ARG A 203 -17.74 13.49 4.22
C ARG A 203 -19.14 14.08 4.13
N LEU A 204 -20.11 13.46 4.80
CA LEU A 204 -21.49 13.94 4.85
C LEU A 204 -21.67 15.11 5.84
N GLY A 205 -20.62 15.52 6.58
CA GLY A 205 -20.70 16.55 7.59
C GLY A 205 -21.59 16.16 8.77
N ALA A 206 -21.68 14.85 9.06
CA ALA A 206 -22.48 14.37 10.17
C ALA A 206 -21.94 14.90 11.50
N ALA A 207 -22.82 15.46 12.34
CA ALA A 207 -22.45 15.86 13.69
C ALA A 207 -22.20 14.61 14.55
N GLY A 208 -21.03 14.53 15.14
CA GLY A 208 -20.64 13.41 16.00
C GLY A 208 -19.48 13.81 16.91
N THR A 209 -19.22 12.97 17.90
CA THR A 209 -18.04 13.11 18.76
C THR A 209 -17.16 11.89 18.53
N MET A 210 -15.91 12.15 18.12
CA MET A 210 -14.89 11.12 18.08
C MET A 210 -14.06 11.19 19.35
N VAL A 211 -13.91 10.04 20.03
CA VAL A 211 -13.16 9.95 21.28
C VAL A 211 -11.91 9.11 21.01
N THR A 212 -10.76 9.74 21.12
CA THR A 212 -9.47 9.07 21.01
C THR A 212 -8.88 8.84 22.40
N ILE A 213 -8.54 7.58 22.72
CA ILE A 213 -7.88 7.24 23.98
C ILE A 213 -6.39 7.55 23.86
N MET A 214 -5.96 8.66 24.47
CA MET A 214 -4.57 9.13 24.43
C MET A 214 -3.64 8.32 25.34
N GLU A 215 -4.14 7.88 26.52
CA GLU A 215 -3.38 7.12 27.51
C GLU A 215 -4.29 6.14 28.22
N LYS A 216 -3.85 4.88 28.31
CA LYS A 216 -4.51 3.85 29.11
C LYS A 216 -3.59 3.48 30.27
N LYS A 217 -3.87 3.97 31.47
CA LYS A 217 -3.23 3.51 32.71
C LYS A 217 -3.99 2.31 33.27
N GLY A 218 -3.35 1.15 33.24
CA GLY A 218 -3.90 -0.05 33.85
C GLY A 218 -3.78 -1.27 32.96
N SER A 219 -3.28 -2.30 33.53
CA SER A 219 -2.83 -3.55 32.96
C SER A 219 -3.85 -4.30 32.14
N SER A 220 -3.32 -4.85 31.16
CA SER A 220 -3.35 -6.24 30.67
C SER A 220 -4.63 -6.98 30.69
#